data_ebb2a51e41cdacc0b69d42fee873cfe4
#
_entry.id   ebb2a51e41cdacc0b69d42fee873cfe4
#
_cell.length_a   1.000
_cell.length_b   1.000
_cell.length_c   1.000
_cell.angle_alpha   90.00
_cell.angle_beta   90.00
_cell.angle_gamma   90.00
#
_symmetry.space_group_name_H-M   'P 1'
#
loop_
_entity.id
_entity.type
_entity.pdbx_description
1 polymer ?
#
loop_
_entity_poly.entity_id
_entity_poly.type
_entity_poly.pdbx_seq_one_letter_code
_entity_poly.pdbx_strand_id
1 'polypeptide(L)'
;MSSNPDKNQQLFWGCFIALVTTSFAFITRAFLVNDPSLWPADLGLDKVKAQELFGAGIWPFAISIILFSLVIDRVGYRVAMVFSFVCYAIYAVLALQAYALLHPAGAPLDGEALAAARASAWNLLYAGSIILGLGNGTVEAFINPVVATLFNREKTKWLNILHAGWPTGLVVGGLISIFLGAKVAADWRILVYLISIPAIVYMLMLFRAKFPVNERVAAGASYREMLAEFGVLGAAIAGFLVFKQLGMVFGWPQPVTWILLIVAVAAYGLYCRSLGRPILLLLCLIMMPLATTELGTDGAISGIMEEPLHAIGANPLWVLIYTSSIMMCLRFVAGPIVHKLTPLGLLAVCAVLASAGLFLLSTAQGLAFIFFAATLYGVGKTFFWPTMLGVVAEQTPKGGALTLNAIAGIGMLTVGILGGPLIGEMQERSIESAIETKTPGAYQTVSKSDSYFFGTYSALDPAKLAALPETESQEISTIAKTARQGSLAKVIVFPAFMLLCYLGLIVWFRSRGGYKAVSLSANH
;
A
#
# COMPACT_ATOMS: atom_id res chain seq x y z
N MET A 1 29.12 9.83 -18.87
CA MET A 1 28.31 11.06 -18.91
C MET A 1 28.58 11.84 -17.63
N SER A 2 29.15 13.05 -17.71
CA SER A 2 29.32 13.93 -16.55
C SER A 2 27.94 14.40 -16.09
N SER A 3 27.38 13.74 -15.10
CA SER A 3 26.12 14.14 -14.50
C SER A 3 26.37 15.39 -13.68
N ASN A 4 25.75 16.52 -14.07
CA ASN A 4 25.72 17.71 -13.23
C ASN A 4 25.00 17.34 -11.93
N PRO A 5 25.64 17.35 -10.75
CA PRO A 5 25.06 16.93 -9.47
C PRO A 5 23.72 17.63 -9.17
N ASP A 6 23.60 18.91 -9.51
CA ASP A 6 22.40 19.70 -9.25
C ASP A 6 21.18 19.20 -10.03
N LYS A 7 21.38 18.73 -11.28
CA LYS A 7 20.29 18.19 -12.10
C LYS A 7 19.80 16.82 -11.58
N ASN A 8 20.71 16.02 -11.05
CA ASN A 8 20.35 14.74 -10.43
C ASN A 8 19.57 14.95 -9.14
N GLN A 9 19.96 15.94 -8.33
CA GLN A 9 19.22 16.31 -7.13
C GLN A 9 17.82 16.85 -7.47
N GLN A 10 17.68 17.73 -8.46
CA GLN A 10 16.36 18.21 -8.89
C GLN A 10 15.46 17.07 -9.34
N LEU A 11 15.98 16.13 -10.13
CA LEU A 11 15.22 14.97 -10.60
C LEU A 11 14.82 14.05 -9.44
N PHE A 12 15.73 13.83 -8.49
CA PHE A 12 15.45 13.05 -7.29
C PHE A 12 14.33 13.68 -6.44
N TRP A 13 14.44 14.98 -6.12
CA TRP A 13 13.44 15.67 -5.32
C TRP A 13 12.09 15.78 -6.04
N GLY A 14 12.08 15.89 -7.36
CA GLY A 14 10.85 15.82 -8.14
C GLY A 14 10.18 14.44 -8.03
N CYS A 15 10.94 13.35 -8.09
CA CYS A 15 10.44 11.99 -7.82
C CYS A 15 9.94 11.84 -6.38
N PHE A 16 10.65 12.41 -5.41
CA PHE A 16 10.25 12.41 -4.00
C PHE A 16 8.89 13.12 -3.79
N ILE A 17 8.71 14.31 -4.35
CA ILE A 17 7.44 15.05 -4.25
C ILE A 17 6.31 14.30 -4.98
N ALA A 18 6.59 13.63 -6.09
CA ALA A 18 5.60 12.78 -6.76
C ALA A 18 5.11 11.65 -5.83
N LEU A 19 6.02 11.02 -5.07
CA LEU A 19 5.65 10.01 -4.08
C LEU A 19 4.88 10.60 -2.88
N VAL A 20 5.28 11.77 -2.40
CA VAL A 20 4.52 12.52 -1.39
C VAL A 20 3.09 12.80 -1.87
N THR A 21 2.92 13.18 -3.15
CA THR A 21 1.59 13.40 -3.75
C THR A 21 0.72 12.16 -3.67
N THR A 22 1.30 10.99 -4.00
CA THR A 22 0.60 9.70 -3.97
C THR A 22 0.11 9.35 -2.56
N SER A 23 0.98 9.44 -1.56
CA SER A 23 0.62 9.11 -0.18
C SER A 23 -0.28 10.15 0.47
N PHE A 24 -0.12 11.42 0.11
CA PHE A 24 -1.00 12.50 0.55
C PHE A 24 -2.43 12.30 0.00
N ALA A 25 -2.56 11.96 -1.29
CA ALA A 25 -3.86 11.62 -1.88
C ALA A 25 -4.49 10.39 -1.23
N PHE A 26 -3.68 9.39 -0.86
CA PHE A 26 -4.15 8.19 -0.16
C PHE A 26 -4.77 8.54 1.21
N ILE A 27 -4.03 9.25 2.08
CA ILE A 27 -4.48 9.53 3.45
C ILE A 27 -5.66 10.52 3.48
N THR A 28 -5.67 11.52 2.62
CA THR A 28 -6.77 12.49 2.54
C THR A 28 -8.06 11.83 2.05
N ARG A 29 -7.98 10.91 1.09
CA ARG A 29 -9.15 10.12 0.67
C ARG A 29 -9.61 9.14 1.75
N ALA A 30 -8.67 8.53 2.49
CA ALA A 30 -9.02 7.71 3.63
C ALA A 30 -9.82 8.52 4.67
N PHE A 31 -9.42 9.76 4.92
CA PHE A 31 -10.16 10.66 5.80
C PHE A 31 -11.55 11.01 5.26
N LEU A 32 -11.66 11.40 3.98
CA LEU A 32 -12.94 11.74 3.33
C LEU A 32 -13.97 10.59 3.37
N VAL A 33 -13.50 9.35 3.28
CA VAL A 33 -14.32 8.14 3.23
C VAL A 33 -14.70 7.62 4.62
N ASN A 34 -13.78 7.73 5.60
CA ASN A 34 -13.98 7.13 6.92
C ASN A 34 -14.63 8.08 7.94
N ASP A 35 -14.59 9.40 7.71
CA ASP A 35 -15.28 10.35 8.56
C ASP A 35 -16.78 10.38 8.21
N PRO A 36 -17.67 9.99 9.16
CA PRO A 36 -19.13 9.93 8.91
C PRO A 36 -19.73 11.27 8.47
N SER A 37 -19.10 12.40 8.81
CA SER A 37 -19.61 13.74 8.51
C SER A 37 -19.26 14.25 7.10
N LEU A 38 -18.42 13.52 6.36
CA LEU A 38 -17.93 13.91 5.03
C LEU A 38 -18.65 13.15 3.91
N TRP A 39 -17.93 12.44 3.06
CA TRP A 39 -18.53 11.70 1.95
C TRP A 39 -19.66 10.74 2.34
N PRO A 40 -19.59 10.01 3.49
CA PRO A 40 -20.72 9.20 3.92
C PRO A 40 -22.00 10.01 4.14
N ALA A 41 -21.93 11.20 4.77
CA ALA A 41 -23.10 12.06 4.96
C ALA A 41 -23.60 12.64 3.64
N ASP A 42 -22.72 13.23 2.84
CA ASP A 42 -23.07 13.91 1.59
C ASP A 42 -23.70 12.95 0.57
N LEU A 43 -23.12 11.77 0.42
CA LEU A 43 -23.55 10.76 -0.55
C LEU A 43 -24.59 9.78 0.03
N GLY A 44 -24.83 9.79 1.34
CA GLY A 44 -25.72 8.80 1.99
C GLY A 44 -25.13 7.39 1.97
N LEU A 45 -23.81 7.23 2.21
CA LEU A 45 -23.13 5.95 2.13
C LEU A 45 -23.16 5.19 3.45
N ASP A 46 -23.40 3.89 3.38
CA ASP A 46 -23.03 2.97 4.43
C ASP A 46 -21.52 2.64 4.42
N LYS A 47 -21.03 1.92 5.44
CA LYS A 47 -19.63 1.54 5.55
C LYS A 47 -19.13 0.72 4.36
N VAL A 48 -19.95 -0.14 3.79
CA VAL A 48 -19.57 -1.02 2.67
C VAL A 48 -19.34 -0.19 1.42
N LYS A 49 -20.29 0.68 1.09
CA LYS A 49 -20.21 1.61 -0.05
C LYS A 49 -19.05 2.61 0.11
N ALA A 50 -18.83 3.11 1.30
CA ALA A 50 -17.70 3.98 1.58
C ALA A 50 -16.36 3.26 1.32
N GLN A 51 -16.21 2.02 1.77
CA GLN A 51 -15.00 1.23 1.51
C GLN A 51 -14.87 0.80 0.04
N GLU A 52 -15.97 0.56 -0.68
CA GLU A 52 -15.97 0.35 -2.13
C GLU A 52 -15.39 1.57 -2.85
N LEU A 53 -15.82 2.78 -2.48
CA LEU A 53 -15.30 4.03 -3.04
C LEU A 53 -13.81 4.23 -2.73
N PHE A 54 -13.37 3.90 -1.52
CA PHE A 54 -11.95 3.93 -1.16
C PHE A 54 -11.13 2.93 -1.98
N GLY A 55 -11.61 1.70 -2.06
CA GLY A 55 -11.00 0.61 -2.82
C GLY A 55 -10.84 0.93 -4.31
N ALA A 56 -11.78 1.69 -4.89
CA ALA A 56 -11.72 2.14 -6.29
C ALA A 56 -10.46 2.96 -6.63
N GLY A 57 -9.74 3.50 -5.64
CA GLY A 57 -8.44 4.15 -5.87
C GLY A 57 -7.23 3.27 -5.56
N ILE A 58 -7.43 2.10 -4.94
CA ILE A 58 -6.34 1.23 -4.50
C ILE A 58 -6.01 0.16 -5.53
N TRP A 59 -7.01 -0.58 -6.03
CA TRP A 59 -6.75 -1.66 -6.98
C TRP A 59 -6.19 -1.16 -8.34
N PRO A 60 -6.63 -0.01 -8.91
CA PRO A 60 -6.02 0.51 -10.11
C PRO A 60 -4.59 0.99 -9.88
N PHE A 61 -4.28 1.51 -8.68
CA PHE A 61 -2.93 1.86 -8.26
C PHE A 61 -2.00 0.64 -8.39
N ALA A 62 -2.35 -0.48 -7.76
CA ALA A 62 -1.53 -1.68 -7.77
C ALA A 62 -1.38 -2.29 -9.18
N ILE A 63 -2.45 -2.34 -9.96
CA ILE A 63 -2.44 -2.87 -11.33
C ILE A 63 -1.61 -1.98 -12.26
N SER A 64 -1.74 -0.65 -12.17
CA SER A 64 -1.02 0.26 -13.05
C SER A 64 0.50 0.23 -12.81
N ILE A 65 0.97 -0.01 -11.59
CA ILE A 65 2.41 -0.25 -11.33
C ILE A 65 2.93 -1.37 -12.23
N ILE A 66 2.21 -2.51 -12.29
CA ILE A 66 2.61 -3.68 -13.08
C ILE A 66 2.51 -3.37 -14.57
N LEU A 67 1.38 -2.83 -15.03
CA LEU A 67 1.13 -2.60 -16.45
C LEU A 67 2.09 -1.56 -17.04
N PHE A 68 2.31 -0.43 -16.36
CA PHE A 68 3.27 0.56 -16.84
C PHE A 68 4.70 0.03 -16.84
N SER A 69 5.06 -0.86 -15.92
CA SER A 69 6.40 -1.44 -15.89
C SER A 69 6.73 -2.27 -17.14
N LEU A 70 5.71 -2.82 -17.80
CA LEU A 70 5.89 -3.55 -19.07
C LEU A 70 6.25 -2.62 -20.23
N VAL A 71 5.77 -1.39 -20.24
CA VAL A 71 5.86 -0.50 -21.39
C VAL A 71 6.73 0.74 -21.17
N ILE A 72 7.07 1.07 -19.91
CA ILE A 72 7.68 2.35 -19.54
C ILE A 72 9.03 2.61 -20.21
N ASP A 73 9.84 1.57 -20.42
CA ASP A 73 11.13 1.67 -21.11
C ASP A 73 10.99 2.03 -22.60
N ARG A 74 9.80 1.81 -23.21
CA ARG A 74 9.48 2.16 -24.59
C ARG A 74 8.77 3.50 -24.68
N VAL A 75 7.82 3.74 -23.79
CA VAL A 75 6.99 4.95 -23.75
C VAL A 75 7.78 6.13 -23.18
N GLY A 76 8.67 5.86 -22.23
CA GLY A 76 9.53 6.82 -21.58
C GLY A 76 8.95 7.43 -20.30
N TYR A 77 9.81 7.73 -19.34
CA TYR A 77 9.44 8.25 -18.01
C TYR A 77 8.70 9.59 -18.06
N ARG A 78 9.00 10.45 -19.05
CA ARG A 78 8.29 11.72 -19.20
C ARG A 78 6.82 11.53 -19.53
N VAL A 79 6.49 10.59 -20.41
CA VAL A 79 5.08 10.30 -20.75
C VAL A 79 4.34 9.75 -19.55
N ALA A 80 4.97 8.85 -18.80
CA ALA A 80 4.41 8.33 -17.54
C ALA A 80 4.16 9.45 -16.52
N MET A 81 5.11 10.37 -16.35
CA MET A 81 4.99 11.54 -15.46
C MET A 81 3.83 12.45 -15.88
N VAL A 82 3.70 12.77 -17.17
CA VAL A 82 2.59 13.60 -17.68
C VAL A 82 1.27 12.88 -17.51
N PHE A 83 1.20 11.58 -17.82
CA PHE A 83 0.00 10.78 -17.62
C PHE A 83 -0.45 10.78 -16.16
N SER A 84 0.46 10.58 -15.21
CA SER A 84 0.13 10.64 -13.78
C SER A 84 -0.45 12.00 -13.38
N PHE A 85 0.16 13.09 -13.84
CA PHE A 85 -0.34 14.45 -13.56
C PHE A 85 -1.75 14.67 -14.14
N VAL A 86 -1.99 14.23 -15.38
CA VAL A 86 -3.31 14.33 -16.03
C VAL A 86 -4.35 13.56 -15.21
N CYS A 87 -4.01 12.38 -14.68
CA CYS A 87 -4.89 11.63 -13.80
C CYS A 87 -5.27 12.43 -12.52
N TYR A 88 -4.30 13.09 -11.87
CA TYR A 88 -4.59 13.97 -10.72
C TYR A 88 -5.50 15.14 -11.10
N ALA A 89 -5.26 15.76 -12.25
CA ALA A 89 -6.08 16.87 -12.73
C ALA A 89 -7.52 16.43 -13.03
N ILE A 90 -7.71 15.29 -13.70
CA ILE A 90 -9.03 14.73 -13.98
C ILE A 90 -9.75 14.39 -12.68
N TYR A 91 -9.06 13.74 -11.73
CA TYR A 91 -9.64 13.45 -10.41
C TYR A 91 -10.14 14.73 -9.72
N ALA A 92 -9.31 15.79 -9.72
CA ALA A 92 -9.71 17.06 -9.11
C ALA A 92 -10.97 17.65 -9.77
N VAL A 93 -11.03 17.65 -11.11
CA VAL A 93 -12.20 18.13 -11.86
C VAL A 93 -13.44 17.32 -11.51
N LEU A 94 -13.36 15.99 -11.53
CA LEU A 94 -14.50 15.11 -11.23
C LEU A 94 -14.98 15.27 -9.77
N ALA A 95 -14.05 15.40 -8.82
CA ALA A 95 -14.40 15.63 -7.42
C ALA A 95 -15.05 17.00 -7.20
N LEU A 96 -14.57 18.05 -7.85
CA LEU A 96 -15.19 19.38 -7.78
C LEU A 96 -16.58 19.40 -8.43
N GLN A 97 -16.79 18.67 -9.53
CA GLN A 97 -18.11 18.49 -10.15
C GLN A 97 -19.06 17.71 -9.22
N ALA A 98 -18.58 16.66 -8.58
CA ALA A 98 -19.39 15.92 -7.60
C ALA A 98 -19.85 16.81 -6.44
N TYR A 99 -18.95 17.65 -5.91
CA TYR A 99 -19.32 18.63 -4.88
C TYR A 99 -20.38 19.61 -5.37
N ALA A 100 -20.21 20.16 -6.58
CA ALA A 100 -21.17 21.13 -7.14
C ALA A 100 -22.57 20.52 -7.36
N LEU A 101 -22.65 19.23 -7.67
CA LEU A 101 -23.93 18.51 -7.77
C LEU A 101 -24.61 18.34 -6.41
N LEU A 102 -23.83 18.10 -5.36
CA LEU A 102 -24.36 17.89 -4.00
C LEU A 102 -24.71 19.20 -3.28
N HIS A 103 -24.02 20.30 -3.63
CA HIS A 103 -24.16 21.61 -3.01
C HIS A 103 -24.43 22.69 -4.08
N PRO A 104 -25.62 22.69 -4.73
CA PRO A 104 -25.98 23.70 -5.72
C PRO A 104 -26.12 25.08 -5.10
N ALA A 105 -25.82 26.11 -5.89
CA ALA A 105 -26.08 27.49 -5.49
C ALA A 105 -27.59 27.75 -5.49
N GLY A 106 -28.26 27.59 -4.35
CA GLY A 106 -29.71 27.78 -4.22
C GLY A 106 -30.28 27.02 -3.03
N ALA A 107 -31.53 26.58 -3.17
CA ALA A 107 -32.18 25.78 -2.13
C ALA A 107 -31.51 24.40 -1.99
N PRO A 108 -31.38 23.86 -0.76
CA PRO A 108 -30.93 22.51 -0.54
C PRO A 108 -31.75 21.50 -1.35
N LEU A 109 -31.07 20.47 -1.85
CA LEU A 109 -31.71 19.38 -2.56
C LEU A 109 -32.47 18.47 -1.57
N ASP A 110 -33.65 17.99 -1.97
CA ASP A 110 -34.42 17.02 -1.23
C ASP A 110 -35.03 15.94 -2.15
N GLY A 111 -35.62 14.92 -1.54
CA GLY A 111 -36.35 13.87 -2.23
C GLY A 111 -35.58 13.24 -3.41
N GLU A 112 -36.26 13.15 -4.57
CA GLU A 112 -35.72 12.55 -5.79
C GLU A 112 -34.53 13.34 -6.35
N ALA A 113 -34.54 14.67 -6.23
CA ALA A 113 -33.44 15.51 -6.70
C ALA A 113 -32.13 15.21 -5.95
N LEU A 114 -32.21 15.07 -4.63
CA LEU A 114 -31.05 14.68 -3.82
C LEU A 114 -30.56 13.27 -4.16
N ALA A 115 -31.46 12.31 -4.36
CA ALA A 115 -31.10 10.94 -4.72
C ALA A 115 -30.40 10.90 -6.09
N ALA A 116 -30.87 11.63 -7.08
CA ALA A 116 -30.25 11.72 -8.40
C ALA A 116 -28.88 12.41 -8.34
N ALA A 117 -28.73 13.48 -7.56
CA ALA A 117 -27.47 14.18 -7.34
C ALA A 117 -26.44 13.25 -6.66
N ARG A 118 -26.84 12.50 -5.63
CA ARG A 118 -26.01 11.50 -4.93
C ARG A 118 -25.52 10.39 -5.86
N ALA A 119 -26.40 9.84 -6.69
CA ALA A 119 -26.04 8.81 -7.66
C ALA A 119 -25.04 9.34 -8.70
N SER A 120 -25.23 10.55 -9.20
CA SER A 120 -24.33 11.18 -10.16
C SER A 120 -22.98 11.53 -9.52
N ALA A 121 -22.97 12.08 -8.32
CA ALA A 121 -21.75 12.39 -7.57
C ALA A 121 -20.97 11.11 -7.20
N TRP A 122 -21.65 10.04 -6.83
CA TRP A 122 -21.03 8.72 -6.63
C TRP A 122 -20.27 8.26 -7.88
N ASN A 123 -20.92 8.28 -9.05
CA ASN A 123 -20.29 7.86 -10.30
C ASN A 123 -19.05 8.70 -10.64
N LEU A 124 -19.10 10.02 -10.43
CA LEU A 124 -17.96 10.91 -10.65
C LEU A 124 -16.82 10.62 -9.69
N LEU A 125 -17.10 10.44 -8.40
CA LEU A 125 -16.07 10.13 -7.39
C LEU A 125 -15.50 8.73 -7.57
N TYR A 126 -16.30 7.77 -7.96
CA TYR A 126 -15.87 6.40 -8.25
C TYR A 126 -14.94 6.36 -9.46
N ALA A 127 -15.36 6.95 -10.59
CA ALA A 127 -14.52 7.08 -11.78
C ALA A 127 -13.24 7.89 -11.50
N GLY A 128 -13.37 9.02 -10.80
CA GLY A 128 -12.25 9.84 -10.36
C GLY A 128 -11.25 9.07 -9.51
N SER A 129 -11.75 8.22 -8.60
CA SER A 129 -10.92 7.37 -7.75
C SER A 129 -10.11 6.34 -8.55
N ILE A 130 -10.73 5.70 -9.56
CA ILE A 130 -10.04 4.79 -10.47
C ILE A 130 -8.92 5.53 -11.22
N ILE A 131 -9.22 6.70 -11.78
CA ILE A 131 -8.27 7.51 -12.54
C ILE A 131 -7.11 7.96 -11.64
N LEU A 132 -7.41 8.42 -10.42
CA LEU A 132 -6.39 8.77 -9.43
C LEU A 132 -5.49 7.57 -9.10
N GLY A 133 -6.07 6.39 -8.92
CA GLY A 133 -5.33 5.15 -8.67
C GLY A 133 -4.37 4.82 -9.82
N LEU A 134 -4.83 4.94 -11.07
CA LEU A 134 -3.95 4.77 -12.25
C LEU A 134 -2.78 5.77 -12.23
N GLY A 135 -3.05 7.03 -11.87
CA GLY A 135 -2.03 8.07 -11.71
C GLY A 135 -1.01 7.71 -10.63
N ASN A 136 -1.47 7.30 -9.46
CA ASN A 136 -0.63 6.90 -8.33
C ASN A 136 0.31 5.75 -8.70
N GLY A 137 -0.20 4.70 -9.35
CA GLY A 137 0.64 3.57 -9.75
C GLY A 137 1.62 3.92 -10.87
N THR A 138 1.25 4.85 -11.74
CA THR A 138 2.18 5.34 -12.77
C THR A 138 3.31 6.16 -12.13
N VAL A 139 3.06 6.92 -11.05
CA VAL A 139 4.12 7.57 -10.27
C VAL A 139 5.12 6.53 -9.78
N GLU A 140 4.67 5.49 -9.08
CA GLU A 140 5.54 4.41 -8.60
C GLU A 140 6.29 3.73 -9.75
N ALA A 141 5.63 3.53 -10.89
CA ALA A 141 6.24 2.88 -12.04
C ALA A 141 7.42 3.67 -12.63
N PHE A 142 7.44 5.01 -12.53
CA PHE A 142 8.57 5.78 -13.06
C PHE A 142 9.60 6.20 -12.01
N ILE A 143 9.22 6.53 -10.78
CA ILE A 143 10.17 7.05 -9.79
C ILE A 143 11.20 6.02 -9.35
N ASN A 144 10.77 4.77 -9.14
CA ASN A 144 11.63 3.70 -8.65
C ASN A 144 12.78 3.39 -9.64
N PRO A 145 12.53 3.08 -10.92
CA PRO A 145 13.61 2.82 -11.88
C PRO A 145 14.44 4.07 -12.20
N VAL A 146 13.86 5.27 -12.16
CA VAL A 146 14.63 6.52 -12.32
C VAL A 146 15.65 6.67 -11.23
N VAL A 147 15.25 6.55 -9.95
CA VAL A 147 16.16 6.70 -8.81
C VAL A 147 17.18 5.57 -8.73
N ALA A 148 16.76 4.32 -8.99
CA ALA A 148 17.69 3.18 -9.05
C ALA A 148 18.76 3.34 -10.16
N THR A 149 18.42 4.01 -11.27
CA THR A 149 19.36 4.29 -12.38
C THR A 149 20.26 5.48 -12.07
N LEU A 150 19.73 6.54 -11.46
CA LEU A 150 20.52 7.72 -11.07
C LEU A 150 21.62 7.37 -10.06
N PHE A 151 21.30 6.48 -9.14
CA PHE A 151 22.16 6.09 -8.01
C PHE A 151 22.53 4.61 -8.06
N ASN A 152 22.99 4.15 -9.21
CA ASN A 152 23.22 2.74 -9.52
C ASN A 152 24.24 2.03 -8.60
N ARG A 153 25.12 2.77 -7.92
CA ARG A 153 26.10 2.23 -6.96
C ARG A 153 25.55 2.06 -5.54
N GLU A 154 24.45 2.76 -5.19
CA GLU A 154 23.87 2.78 -3.86
C GLU A 154 22.34 2.69 -3.94
N LYS A 155 21.81 1.79 -4.79
CA LYS A 155 20.36 1.67 -5.11
C LYS A 155 19.50 1.56 -3.84
N THR A 156 19.85 0.63 -2.95
CA THR A 156 19.12 0.39 -1.71
C THR A 156 19.04 1.64 -0.83
N LYS A 157 20.15 2.38 -0.65
CA LYS A 157 20.17 3.63 0.12
C LYS A 157 19.21 4.67 -0.46
N TRP A 158 19.32 4.96 -1.76
CA TRP A 158 18.56 6.02 -2.39
C TRP A 158 17.09 5.67 -2.58
N LEU A 159 16.75 4.39 -2.77
CA LEU A 159 15.36 3.94 -2.73
C LEU A 159 14.75 4.09 -1.33
N ASN A 160 15.52 3.86 -0.25
CA ASN A 160 15.06 4.14 1.10
C ASN A 160 14.77 5.63 1.31
N ILE A 161 15.67 6.53 0.86
CA ILE A 161 15.47 7.98 0.97
C ILE A 161 14.29 8.44 0.09
N LEU A 162 14.14 7.91 -1.13
CA LEU A 162 12.98 8.17 -1.97
C LEU A 162 11.68 7.80 -1.25
N HIS A 163 11.63 6.61 -0.71
CA HIS A 163 10.45 6.10 -0.02
C HIS A 163 10.20 6.73 1.36
N ALA A 164 11.06 7.65 1.86
CA ALA A 164 10.68 8.56 2.92
C ALA A 164 9.53 9.49 2.50
N GLY A 165 9.32 9.69 1.19
CA GLY A 165 8.19 10.44 0.65
C GLY A 165 6.83 9.85 1.01
N TRP A 166 6.72 8.51 1.10
CA TRP A 166 5.46 7.87 1.49
C TRP A 166 5.03 8.25 2.91
N PRO A 167 5.80 7.98 3.98
CA PRO A 167 5.42 8.40 5.32
C PRO A 167 5.35 9.92 5.48
N THR A 168 6.12 10.72 4.71
CA THR A 168 6.01 12.18 4.71
C THR A 168 4.59 12.61 4.31
N GLY A 169 4.04 12.05 3.23
CA GLY A 169 2.68 12.37 2.80
C GLY A 169 1.62 11.90 3.80
N LEU A 170 1.81 10.73 4.44
CA LEU A 170 0.91 10.25 5.49
C LEU A 170 0.90 11.18 6.71
N VAL A 171 2.07 11.60 7.17
CA VAL A 171 2.20 12.52 8.33
C VAL A 171 1.60 13.88 8.00
N VAL A 172 2.01 14.51 6.90
CA VAL A 172 1.54 15.84 6.52
C VAL A 172 0.04 15.81 6.23
N GLY A 173 -0.44 14.83 5.46
CA GLY A 173 -1.86 14.69 5.14
C GLY A 173 -2.72 14.36 6.36
N GLY A 174 -2.23 13.50 7.24
CA GLY A 174 -2.92 13.16 8.49
C GLY A 174 -3.03 14.36 9.43
N LEU A 175 -1.94 15.10 9.64
CA LEU A 175 -1.95 16.32 10.46
C LEU A 175 -2.88 17.40 9.87
N ILE A 176 -2.82 17.64 8.57
CA ILE A 176 -3.71 18.58 7.89
C ILE A 176 -5.17 18.17 8.07
N SER A 177 -5.50 16.90 7.89
CA SER A 177 -6.86 16.38 8.07
C SER A 177 -7.37 16.60 9.50
N ILE A 178 -6.52 16.41 10.51
CA ILE A 178 -6.86 16.66 11.91
C ILE A 178 -7.04 18.17 12.19
N PHE A 179 -6.05 19.00 11.82
CA PHE A 179 -6.07 20.43 12.16
C PHE A 179 -7.09 21.22 11.35
N LEU A 180 -7.41 20.82 10.14
CA LEU A 180 -8.43 21.44 9.31
C LEU A 180 -9.79 20.76 9.39
N GLY A 181 -9.97 19.77 10.28
CA GLY A 181 -11.18 18.93 10.34
C GLY A 181 -12.49 19.72 10.30
N ALA A 182 -12.62 20.76 11.12
CA ALA A 182 -13.82 21.63 11.14
C ALA A 182 -14.04 22.39 9.81
N LYS A 183 -12.96 22.84 9.14
CA LYS A 183 -13.05 23.52 7.84
C LYS A 183 -13.35 22.53 6.72
N VAL A 184 -12.78 21.33 6.80
CA VAL A 184 -13.02 20.24 5.84
C VAL A 184 -14.45 19.71 5.98
N ALA A 185 -15.01 19.64 7.19
CA ALA A 185 -16.40 19.29 7.41
C ALA A 185 -17.37 20.31 6.79
N ALA A 186 -16.97 21.58 6.73
CA ALA A 186 -17.76 22.63 6.04
C ALA A 186 -17.57 22.60 4.51
N ASP A 187 -16.39 22.25 4.04
CA ASP A 187 -16.04 22.20 2.61
C ASP A 187 -14.89 21.23 2.34
N TRP A 188 -15.21 20.00 1.97
CA TRP A 188 -14.19 18.97 1.71
C TRP A 188 -13.38 19.19 0.42
N ARG A 189 -13.75 20.14 -0.44
CA ARG A 189 -12.93 20.54 -1.60
C ARG A 189 -11.53 21.01 -1.19
N ILE A 190 -11.39 21.52 0.04
CA ILE A 190 -10.09 21.91 0.60
C ILE A 190 -9.07 20.78 0.44
N LEU A 191 -9.44 19.54 0.74
CA LEU A 191 -8.52 18.41 0.59
C LEU A 191 -8.19 18.11 -0.88
N VAL A 192 -9.16 18.27 -1.78
CA VAL A 192 -8.92 18.11 -3.24
C VAL A 192 -7.93 19.16 -3.75
N TYR A 193 -8.09 20.41 -3.35
CA TYR A 193 -7.12 21.47 -3.69
C TYR A 193 -5.73 21.19 -3.12
N LEU A 194 -5.66 20.73 -1.88
CA LEU A 194 -4.39 20.41 -1.22
C LEU A 194 -3.65 19.25 -1.91
N ILE A 195 -4.35 18.24 -2.45
CA ILE A 195 -3.72 17.18 -3.27
C ILE A 195 -3.12 17.77 -4.55
N SER A 196 -3.78 18.75 -5.15
CA SER A 196 -3.33 19.37 -6.40
C SER A 196 -2.03 20.15 -6.25
N ILE A 197 -1.72 20.68 -5.06
CA ILE A 197 -0.49 21.47 -4.82
C ILE A 197 0.78 20.64 -5.08
N PRO A 198 1.06 19.54 -4.38
CA PRO A 198 2.26 18.76 -4.63
C PRO A 198 2.24 18.11 -6.03
N ALA A 199 1.06 17.84 -6.62
CA ALA A 199 0.95 17.36 -8.00
C ALA A 199 1.48 18.41 -9.00
N ILE A 200 1.11 19.68 -8.86
CA ILE A 200 1.63 20.77 -9.68
C ILE A 200 3.13 20.94 -9.43
N VAL A 201 3.59 20.87 -8.17
CA VAL A 201 5.00 21.04 -7.83
C VAL A 201 5.87 19.99 -8.52
N TYR A 202 5.54 18.69 -8.41
CA TYR A 202 6.37 17.67 -9.07
C TYR A 202 6.32 17.80 -10.60
N MET A 203 5.17 18.18 -11.16
CA MET A 203 5.05 18.40 -12.59
C MET A 203 5.99 19.53 -13.06
N LEU A 204 6.01 20.66 -12.37
CA LEU A 204 6.90 21.79 -12.70
C LEU A 204 8.38 21.42 -12.57
N MET A 205 8.74 20.65 -11.52
CA MET A 205 10.11 20.18 -11.30
C MET A 205 10.59 19.23 -12.39
N LEU A 206 9.71 18.32 -12.86
CA LEU A 206 10.07 17.24 -13.77
C LEU A 206 9.79 17.51 -15.23
N PHE A 207 8.98 18.53 -15.56
CA PHE A 207 8.54 18.80 -16.95
C PHE A 207 9.70 18.98 -17.93
N ARG A 208 10.76 19.71 -17.52
CA ARG A 208 11.96 19.95 -18.32
C ARG A 208 13.14 19.05 -17.94
N ALA A 209 12.95 18.14 -16.97
CA ALA A 209 14.02 17.28 -16.51
C ALA A 209 14.42 16.26 -17.61
N LYS A 210 15.70 15.95 -17.67
CA LYS A 210 16.23 14.90 -18.55
C LYS A 210 16.26 13.59 -17.74
N PHE A 211 15.34 12.70 -18.04
CA PHE A 211 15.30 11.38 -17.41
C PHE A 211 16.48 10.51 -17.89
N PRO A 212 17.06 9.70 -17.00
CA PRO A 212 18.12 8.76 -17.37
C PRO A 212 17.56 7.64 -18.27
N VAL A 213 18.41 7.07 -19.08
CA VAL A 213 18.12 5.81 -19.77
C VAL A 213 18.24 4.68 -18.76
N ASN A 214 17.25 3.79 -18.68
CA ASN A 214 17.28 2.65 -17.77
C ASN A 214 18.58 1.84 -17.96
N GLU A 215 19.17 1.37 -16.84
CA GLU A 215 20.42 0.60 -16.84
C GLU A 215 20.37 -0.62 -17.79
N ARG A 216 19.22 -1.33 -17.81
CA ARG A 216 18.98 -2.44 -18.73
C ARG A 216 19.08 -2.03 -20.20
N VAL A 217 18.42 -0.92 -20.55
CA VAL A 217 18.42 -0.41 -21.93
C VAL A 217 19.81 0.06 -22.32
N ALA A 218 20.52 0.75 -21.43
CA ALA A 218 21.89 1.22 -21.63
C ALA A 218 22.88 0.06 -21.82
N ALA A 219 22.65 -1.09 -21.15
CA ALA A 219 23.43 -2.30 -21.32
C ALA A 219 23.04 -3.15 -22.56
N GLY A 220 22.08 -2.71 -23.37
CA GLY A 220 21.65 -3.42 -24.56
C GLY A 220 20.81 -4.68 -24.31
N ALA A 221 20.35 -4.92 -23.07
CA ALA A 221 19.49 -6.06 -22.78
C ALA A 221 18.13 -5.93 -23.46
N SER A 222 17.75 -6.97 -24.21
CA SER A 222 16.54 -6.99 -25.01
C SER A 222 15.26 -6.98 -24.16
N TYR A 223 14.14 -6.61 -24.76
CA TYR A 223 12.83 -6.67 -24.09
C TYR A 223 12.46 -8.10 -23.67
N ARG A 224 12.84 -9.10 -24.48
CA ARG A 224 12.62 -10.51 -24.18
C ARG A 224 13.44 -10.96 -22.96
N GLU A 225 14.69 -10.52 -22.83
CA GLU A 225 15.51 -10.80 -21.65
C GLU A 225 14.93 -10.18 -20.38
N MET A 226 14.38 -8.96 -20.48
CA MET A 226 13.65 -8.34 -19.39
C MET A 226 12.47 -9.20 -18.90
N LEU A 227 11.64 -9.67 -19.85
CA LEU A 227 10.52 -10.56 -19.54
C LEU A 227 11.00 -11.91 -18.99
N ALA A 228 12.12 -12.44 -19.50
CA ALA A 228 12.68 -13.71 -19.08
C ALA A 228 13.22 -13.68 -17.64
N GLU A 229 13.70 -12.52 -17.15
CA GLU A 229 14.08 -12.34 -15.74
C GLU A 229 12.88 -12.54 -14.79
N PHE A 230 11.71 -12.00 -15.14
CA PHE A 230 10.48 -12.18 -14.38
C PHE A 230 9.87 -13.57 -14.59
N GLY A 231 9.86 -14.03 -15.84
CA GLY A 231 9.50 -15.37 -16.27
C GLY A 231 8.03 -15.73 -16.07
N VAL A 232 7.70 -16.97 -16.46
CA VAL A 232 6.32 -17.51 -16.37
C VAL A 232 5.81 -17.56 -14.95
N LEU A 233 6.67 -17.95 -13.98
CA LEU A 233 6.25 -18.06 -12.59
C LEU A 233 5.97 -16.69 -11.96
N GLY A 234 6.79 -15.68 -12.27
CA GLY A 234 6.53 -14.31 -11.86
C GLY A 234 5.22 -13.77 -12.46
N ALA A 235 5.03 -14.03 -13.77
CA ALA A 235 3.79 -13.66 -14.47
C ALA A 235 2.57 -14.40 -13.91
N ALA A 236 2.71 -15.65 -13.47
CA ALA A 236 1.62 -16.40 -12.83
C ALA A 236 1.23 -15.80 -11.47
N ILE A 237 2.21 -15.43 -10.63
CA ILE A 237 1.95 -14.78 -9.35
C ILE A 237 1.27 -13.42 -9.55
N ALA A 238 1.84 -12.54 -10.38
CA ALA A 238 1.28 -11.22 -10.65
C ALA A 238 -0.08 -11.31 -11.35
N GLY A 239 -0.19 -12.17 -12.36
CA GLY A 239 -1.43 -12.41 -13.11
C GLY A 239 -2.54 -12.96 -12.22
N PHE A 240 -2.23 -13.92 -11.34
CA PHE A 240 -3.20 -14.43 -10.36
C PHE A 240 -3.80 -13.29 -9.52
N LEU A 241 -2.96 -12.44 -8.94
CA LEU A 241 -3.43 -11.32 -8.12
C LEU A 241 -4.22 -10.30 -8.95
N VAL A 242 -3.75 -9.95 -10.16
CA VAL A 242 -4.44 -9.01 -11.06
C VAL A 242 -5.80 -9.54 -11.48
N PHE A 243 -5.89 -10.75 -12.03
CA PHE A 243 -7.15 -11.31 -12.52
C PHE A 243 -8.12 -11.64 -11.39
N LYS A 244 -7.62 -12.05 -10.22
CA LYS A 244 -8.45 -12.23 -9.03
C LYS A 244 -9.07 -10.90 -8.59
N GLN A 245 -8.27 -9.82 -8.55
CA GLN A 245 -8.77 -8.48 -8.21
C GLN A 245 -9.82 -8.00 -9.22
N LEU A 246 -9.53 -8.11 -10.51
CA LEU A 246 -10.49 -7.71 -11.55
C LEU A 246 -11.77 -8.54 -11.51
N GLY A 247 -11.64 -9.86 -11.28
CA GLY A 247 -12.79 -10.74 -11.12
C GLY A 247 -13.70 -10.35 -9.96
N MET A 248 -13.11 -9.92 -8.82
CA MET A 248 -13.89 -9.41 -7.68
C MET A 248 -14.59 -8.07 -8.01
N VAL A 249 -13.86 -7.13 -8.62
CA VAL A 249 -14.38 -5.79 -8.94
C VAL A 249 -15.51 -5.87 -9.99
N PHE A 250 -15.33 -6.69 -11.02
CA PHE A 250 -16.29 -6.80 -12.13
C PHE A 250 -17.30 -7.94 -11.98
N GLY A 251 -17.28 -8.67 -10.86
CA GLY A 251 -18.20 -9.77 -10.61
C GLY A 251 -18.06 -10.93 -11.61
N TRP A 252 -16.83 -11.18 -12.13
CA TRP A 252 -16.64 -12.27 -13.10
C TRP A 252 -16.84 -13.64 -12.47
N PRO A 253 -17.51 -14.57 -13.19
CA PRO A 253 -17.54 -15.98 -12.77
C PRO A 253 -16.12 -16.53 -12.60
N GLN A 254 -15.90 -17.37 -11.59
CA GLN A 254 -14.57 -17.94 -11.34
C GLN A 254 -13.91 -18.60 -12.57
N PRO A 255 -14.63 -19.38 -13.42
CA PRO A 255 -14.01 -19.94 -14.62
C PRO A 255 -13.44 -18.90 -15.57
N VAL A 256 -14.12 -17.75 -15.74
CA VAL A 256 -13.64 -16.65 -16.59
C VAL A 256 -12.31 -16.10 -16.06
N THR A 257 -12.22 -15.86 -14.76
CA THR A 257 -10.99 -15.41 -14.09
C THR A 257 -9.82 -16.38 -14.36
N TRP A 258 -10.04 -17.68 -14.20
CA TRP A 258 -9.00 -18.69 -14.44
C TRP A 258 -8.62 -18.82 -15.93
N ILE A 259 -9.57 -18.77 -16.84
CA ILE A 259 -9.29 -18.81 -18.29
C ILE A 259 -8.43 -17.63 -18.69
N LEU A 260 -8.79 -16.40 -18.29
CA LEU A 260 -8.02 -15.20 -18.60
C LEU A 260 -6.60 -15.27 -18.03
N LEU A 261 -6.44 -15.72 -16.80
CA LEU A 261 -5.14 -15.94 -16.17
C LEU A 261 -4.29 -16.94 -16.98
N ILE A 262 -4.83 -18.12 -17.28
CA ILE A 262 -4.11 -19.18 -18.00
C ILE A 262 -3.69 -18.69 -19.39
N VAL A 263 -4.59 -18.04 -20.13
CA VAL A 263 -4.29 -17.48 -21.45
C VAL A 263 -3.18 -16.43 -21.40
N ALA A 264 -3.27 -15.50 -20.44
CA ALA A 264 -2.25 -14.45 -20.28
C ALA A 264 -0.88 -15.02 -19.90
N VAL A 265 -0.82 -15.96 -18.96
CA VAL A 265 0.42 -16.61 -18.51
C VAL A 265 1.00 -17.50 -19.62
N ALA A 266 0.17 -18.22 -20.36
CA ALA A 266 0.60 -19.03 -21.49
C ALA A 266 1.18 -18.16 -22.61
N ALA A 267 0.49 -17.07 -22.98
CA ALA A 267 0.99 -16.12 -23.98
C ALA A 267 2.33 -15.50 -23.57
N TYR A 268 2.44 -15.09 -22.30
CA TYR A 268 3.70 -14.58 -21.74
C TYR A 268 4.81 -15.63 -21.80
N GLY A 269 4.51 -16.88 -21.42
CA GLY A 269 5.46 -17.98 -21.40
C GLY A 269 5.96 -18.38 -22.79
N LEU A 270 5.07 -18.43 -23.77
CA LEU A 270 5.42 -18.70 -25.18
C LEU A 270 6.38 -17.64 -25.73
N TYR A 271 6.19 -16.37 -25.30
CA TYR A 271 7.06 -15.28 -25.73
C TYR A 271 8.40 -15.27 -25.01
N CYS A 272 8.42 -15.31 -23.68
CA CYS A 272 9.65 -15.16 -22.89
C CYS A 272 10.48 -16.46 -22.81
N ARG A 273 9.85 -17.63 -22.88
CA ARG A 273 10.47 -18.98 -22.80
C ARG A 273 11.41 -19.14 -21.60
N SER A 274 11.01 -18.61 -20.44
CA SER A 274 11.79 -18.65 -19.19
C SER A 274 10.85 -18.85 -18.00
N LEU A 275 11.26 -19.66 -17.05
CA LEU A 275 10.55 -19.80 -15.76
C LEU A 275 10.73 -18.58 -14.84
N GLY A 276 11.74 -17.77 -15.09
CA GLY A 276 12.14 -16.64 -14.26
C GLY A 276 13.36 -16.94 -13.38
N ARG A 277 13.93 -15.89 -12.77
CA ARG A 277 15.07 -16.06 -11.84
C ARG A 277 14.57 -16.58 -10.48
N PRO A 278 15.14 -17.68 -9.96
CA PRO A 278 14.70 -18.25 -8.69
C PRO A 278 14.73 -17.26 -7.51
N ILE A 279 15.79 -16.40 -7.46
CA ILE A 279 15.90 -15.40 -6.41
C ILE A 279 14.75 -14.38 -6.47
N LEU A 280 14.36 -13.94 -7.67
CA LEU A 280 13.26 -12.99 -7.85
C LEU A 280 11.92 -13.61 -7.41
N LEU A 281 11.69 -14.87 -7.77
CA LEU A 281 10.49 -15.60 -7.36
C LEU A 281 10.39 -15.72 -5.84
N LEU A 282 11.51 -16.04 -5.19
CA LEU A 282 11.56 -16.08 -3.72
C LEU A 282 11.28 -14.69 -3.12
N LEU A 283 11.86 -13.62 -3.70
CA LEU A 283 11.60 -12.24 -3.25
C LEU A 283 10.13 -11.84 -3.46
N CYS A 284 9.49 -12.26 -4.56
CA CYS A 284 8.05 -12.06 -4.77
C CYS A 284 7.20 -12.75 -3.69
N LEU A 285 7.56 -13.98 -3.31
CA LEU A 285 6.88 -14.70 -2.22
C LEU A 285 7.09 -14.03 -0.86
N ILE A 286 8.30 -13.53 -0.57
CA ILE A 286 8.58 -12.80 0.66
C ILE A 286 7.88 -11.43 0.67
N MET A 287 7.68 -10.81 -0.50
CA MET A 287 7.00 -9.52 -0.61
C MET A 287 5.55 -9.57 -0.13
N MET A 288 4.88 -10.71 -0.25
CA MET A 288 3.49 -10.87 0.21
C MET A 288 3.35 -10.68 1.73
N PRO A 289 4.03 -11.45 2.58
CA PRO A 289 3.99 -11.22 4.03
C PRO A 289 4.64 -9.89 4.44
N LEU A 290 5.62 -9.39 3.69
CA LEU A 290 6.21 -8.07 3.92
C LEU A 290 5.16 -6.97 3.78
N ALA A 291 4.46 -6.93 2.65
CA ALA A 291 3.41 -5.94 2.39
C ALA A 291 2.25 -6.05 3.40
N THR A 292 1.88 -7.28 3.77
CA THR A 292 0.88 -7.55 4.81
C THR A 292 1.33 -7.01 6.16
N THR A 293 2.60 -7.21 6.54
CA THR A 293 3.15 -6.70 7.82
C THR A 293 3.25 -5.17 7.84
N GLU A 294 3.69 -4.54 6.76
CA GLU A 294 3.85 -3.08 6.70
C GLU A 294 2.50 -2.40 6.45
N LEU A 295 1.91 -2.59 5.27
CA LEU A 295 0.74 -1.85 4.83
C LEU A 295 -0.58 -2.44 5.34
N GLY A 296 -0.69 -3.76 5.43
CA GLY A 296 -1.89 -4.42 5.94
C GLY A 296 -2.11 -4.09 7.42
N THR A 297 -1.04 -4.10 8.21
CA THR A 297 -1.11 -3.70 9.62
C THR A 297 -1.36 -2.20 9.77
N ASP A 298 -0.76 -1.33 8.93
CA ASP A 298 -1.02 0.12 8.96
C ASP A 298 -2.49 0.43 8.67
N GLY A 299 -3.13 -0.32 7.77
CA GLY A 299 -4.55 -0.19 7.48
C GLY A 299 -5.45 -0.63 8.64
N ALA A 300 -5.00 -1.58 9.46
CA ALA A 300 -5.79 -2.15 10.54
C ALA A 300 -5.51 -1.53 11.93
N ILE A 301 -4.29 -0.97 12.13
CA ILE A 301 -3.79 -0.63 13.47
C ILE A 301 -4.63 0.41 14.20
N SER A 302 -5.18 1.39 13.49
CA SER A 302 -6.02 2.42 14.11
C SER A 302 -7.30 1.80 14.70
N GLY A 303 -7.94 0.88 13.97
CA GLY A 303 -9.12 0.17 14.45
C GLY A 303 -8.81 -0.84 15.57
N ILE A 304 -7.64 -1.48 15.52
CA ILE A 304 -7.18 -2.42 16.56
C ILE A 304 -6.85 -1.65 17.87
N MET A 305 -6.24 -0.48 17.75
CA MET A 305 -5.81 0.34 18.88
C MET A 305 -6.87 1.36 19.33
N GLU A 306 -8.07 1.31 18.76
CA GLU A 306 -9.16 2.25 19.08
C GLU A 306 -9.45 2.27 20.57
N GLU A 307 -9.74 1.12 21.17
CA GLU A 307 -10.10 1.04 22.59
C GLU A 307 -8.96 1.45 23.54
N PRO A 308 -7.73 0.92 23.41
CA PRO A 308 -6.63 1.35 24.26
C PRO A 308 -6.35 2.85 24.22
N LEU A 309 -6.55 3.50 23.07
CA LEU A 309 -6.31 4.93 22.91
C LEU A 309 -7.48 5.78 23.37
N HIS A 310 -8.71 5.36 23.11
CA HIS A 310 -9.89 6.03 23.67
C HIS A 310 -9.90 6.02 25.20
N ALA A 311 -9.47 4.92 25.81
CA ALA A 311 -9.36 4.81 27.28
C ALA A 311 -8.43 5.87 27.92
N ILE A 312 -7.52 6.42 27.14
CA ILE A 312 -6.59 7.50 27.55
C ILE A 312 -6.90 8.85 26.89
N GLY A 313 -8.07 8.99 26.23
CA GLY A 313 -8.51 10.22 25.57
C GLY A 313 -7.72 10.60 24.31
N ALA A 314 -7.02 9.64 23.68
CA ALA A 314 -6.23 9.87 22.47
C ALA A 314 -6.95 9.41 21.20
N ASN A 315 -6.76 10.14 20.08
CA ASN A 315 -7.29 9.73 18.78
C ASN A 315 -6.48 8.52 18.24
N PRO A 316 -7.13 7.45 17.79
CA PRO A 316 -6.46 6.25 17.25
C PRO A 316 -5.50 6.51 16.07
N LEU A 317 -5.74 7.54 15.26
CA LEU A 317 -4.87 7.94 14.16
C LEU A 317 -3.46 8.36 14.60
N TRP A 318 -3.28 8.76 15.87
CA TRP A 318 -1.96 9.15 16.36
C TRP A 318 -0.93 8.04 16.31
N VAL A 319 -1.33 6.76 16.45
CA VAL A 319 -0.38 5.63 16.29
C VAL A 319 0.16 5.56 14.87
N LEU A 320 -0.69 5.73 13.87
CA LEU A 320 -0.27 5.73 12.46
C LEU A 320 0.64 6.93 12.15
N ILE A 321 0.26 8.14 12.59
CA ILE A 321 1.07 9.35 12.40
C ILE A 321 2.42 9.21 13.10
N TYR A 322 2.44 8.71 14.31
CA TYR A 322 3.65 8.50 15.10
C TYR A 322 4.61 7.49 14.44
N THR A 323 4.11 6.29 14.10
CA THR A 323 4.94 5.27 13.45
C THR A 323 5.41 5.74 12.07
N SER A 324 4.58 6.47 11.32
CA SER A 324 4.96 7.07 10.02
C SER A 324 6.03 8.17 10.20
N SER A 325 5.98 8.94 11.28
CA SER A 325 7.02 9.95 11.59
C SER A 325 8.38 9.28 11.86
N ILE A 326 8.39 8.16 12.59
CA ILE A 326 9.60 7.34 12.79
C ILE A 326 10.13 6.84 11.45
N MET A 327 9.25 6.28 10.61
CA MET A 327 9.63 5.82 9.27
C MET A 327 10.23 6.94 8.43
N MET A 328 9.62 8.11 8.42
CA MET A 328 10.10 9.28 7.69
C MET A 328 11.52 9.65 8.12
N CYS A 329 11.73 9.87 9.42
CA CYS A 329 13.03 10.27 9.95
C CYS A 329 14.13 9.24 9.67
N LEU A 330 13.86 7.95 9.92
CA LEU A 330 14.86 6.91 9.75
C LEU A 330 15.20 6.64 8.28
N ARG A 331 14.25 6.75 7.36
CA ARG A 331 14.51 6.59 5.92
C ARG A 331 15.42 7.68 5.36
N PHE A 332 15.36 8.91 5.86
CA PHE A 332 16.32 9.96 5.46
C PHE A 332 17.75 9.65 5.88
N VAL A 333 17.94 8.95 6.99
CA VAL A 333 19.27 8.55 7.49
C VAL A 333 19.60 7.08 7.16
N ALA A 334 18.98 6.50 6.15
CA ALA A 334 19.16 5.09 5.79
C ALA A 334 20.59 4.73 5.38
N GLY A 335 21.37 5.68 4.81
CA GLY A 335 22.71 5.40 4.28
C GLY A 335 23.62 4.65 5.25
N PRO A 336 24.01 5.23 6.39
CA PRO A 336 24.85 4.57 7.39
C PRO A 336 24.31 3.22 7.87
N ILE A 337 22.98 3.09 7.97
CA ILE A 337 22.30 1.89 8.46
C ILE A 337 22.44 0.75 7.44
N VAL A 338 22.15 1.03 6.17
CA VAL A 338 22.25 0.06 5.06
C VAL A 338 23.71 -0.39 4.87
N HIS A 339 24.67 0.54 4.93
CA HIS A 339 26.08 0.19 4.78
C HIS A 339 26.59 -0.71 5.90
N LYS A 340 26.13 -0.50 7.14
CA LYS A 340 26.56 -1.29 8.30
C LYS A 340 25.94 -2.70 8.33
N LEU A 341 24.66 -2.82 8.01
CA LEU A 341 23.89 -4.06 8.18
C LEU A 341 23.79 -4.92 6.92
N THR A 342 24.14 -4.41 5.74
CA THR A 342 23.78 -4.96 4.42
C THR A 342 22.25 -4.99 4.19
N PRO A 343 21.75 -5.02 2.94
CA PRO A 343 20.29 -5.00 2.71
C PRO A 343 19.54 -6.16 3.37
N LEU A 344 20.03 -7.39 3.23
CA LEU A 344 19.37 -8.57 3.83
C LEU A 344 19.51 -8.60 5.36
N GLY A 345 20.65 -8.15 5.90
CA GLY A 345 20.83 -8.02 7.35
C GLY A 345 19.88 -6.99 7.95
N LEU A 346 19.69 -5.86 7.26
CA LEU A 346 18.72 -4.84 7.67
C LEU A 346 17.29 -5.39 7.69
N LEU A 347 16.88 -6.11 6.63
CA LEU A 347 15.56 -6.74 6.58
C LEU A 347 15.35 -7.75 7.71
N ALA A 348 16.39 -8.55 8.05
CA ALA A 348 16.31 -9.50 9.15
C ALA A 348 16.16 -8.80 10.52
N VAL A 349 16.96 -7.75 10.79
CA VAL A 349 16.82 -6.95 12.01
C VAL A 349 15.44 -6.31 12.09
N CYS A 350 14.95 -5.75 10.99
CA CYS A 350 13.61 -5.18 10.90
C CYS A 350 12.51 -6.20 11.21
N ALA A 351 12.64 -7.43 10.74
CA ALA A 351 11.67 -8.50 11.02
C ALA A 351 11.63 -8.86 12.52
N VAL A 352 12.79 -8.91 13.18
CA VAL A 352 12.86 -9.13 14.65
C VAL A 352 12.18 -7.98 15.39
N LEU A 353 12.51 -6.72 15.07
CA LEU A 353 11.96 -5.55 15.75
C LEU A 353 10.46 -5.41 15.51
N ALA A 354 9.98 -5.68 14.29
CA ALA A 354 8.55 -5.67 13.96
C ALA A 354 7.80 -6.75 14.74
N SER A 355 8.35 -7.97 14.83
CA SER A 355 7.76 -9.06 15.63
C SER A 355 7.66 -8.70 17.09
N ALA A 356 8.73 -8.17 17.68
CA ALA A 356 8.75 -7.74 19.08
C ALA A 356 7.76 -6.57 19.32
N GLY A 357 7.71 -5.59 18.41
CA GLY A 357 6.76 -4.47 18.49
C GLY A 357 5.31 -4.92 18.42
N LEU A 358 4.95 -5.81 17.48
CA LEU A 358 3.59 -6.39 17.38
C LEU A 358 3.21 -7.19 18.61
N PHE A 359 4.15 -7.97 19.17
CA PHE A 359 3.92 -8.71 20.40
C PHE A 359 3.61 -7.77 21.57
N LEU A 360 4.43 -6.73 21.76
CA LEU A 360 4.19 -5.77 22.82
C LEU A 360 2.89 -4.97 22.61
N LEU A 361 2.57 -4.56 21.39
CA LEU A 361 1.31 -3.89 21.06
C LEU A 361 0.09 -4.75 21.36
N SER A 362 0.20 -6.08 21.22
CA SER A 362 -0.92 -6.99 21.48
C SER A 362 -1.42 -6.98 22.93
N THR A 363 -0.59 -6.54 23.85
CA THR A 363 -0.91 -6.47 25.29
C THR A 363 -0.72 -5.07 25.88
N ALA A 364 -0.38 -4.07 25.05
CA ALA A 364 -0.03 -2.74 25.52
C ALA A 364 -1.24 -2.03 26.15
N GLN A 365 -1.02 -1.50 27.34
CA GLN A 365 -1.97 -0.65 28.07
C GLN A 365 -1.25 0.59 28.59
N GLY A 366 -1.99 1.69 28.67
CA GLY A 366 -1.44 2.97 29.09
C GLY A 366 -0.54 3.64 28.03
N LEU A 367 -0.54 4.97 28.04
CA LEU A 367 0.08 5.80 27.00
C LEU A 367 1.55 5.47 26.75
N ALA A 368 2.35 5.42 27.82
CA ALA A 368 3.79 5.21 27.70
C ALA A 368 4.15 3.86 27.07
N PHE A 369 3.47 2.78 27.46
CA PHE A 369 3.76 1.45 26.96
C PHE A 369 3.26 1.26 25.51
N ILE A 370 2.09 1.83 25.15
CA ILE A 370 1.59 1.85 23.77
C ILE A 370 2.60 2.54 22.84
N PHE A 371 3.08 3.73 23.20
CA PHE A 371 4.05 4.46 22.37
C PHE A 371 5.43 3.79 22.35
N PHE A 372 5.88 3.17 23.44
CA PHE A 372 7.10 2.35 23.42
C PHE A 372 6.98 1.17 22.46
N ALA A 373 5.91 0.39 22.54
CA ALA A 373 5.66 -0.73 21.65
C ALA A 373 5.48 -0.27 20.17
N ALA A 374 4.78 0.84 19.95
CA ALA A 374 4.62 1.47 18.64
C ALA A 374 5.96 1.99 18.08
N THR A 375 6.88 2.48 18.93
CA THR A 375 8.25 2.86 18.51
C THR A 375 8.98 1.64 17.97
N LEU A 376 8.98 0.55 18.72
CA LEU A 376 9.68 -0.68 18.32
C LEU A 376 9.13 -1.24 17.01
N TYR A 377 7.80 -1.27 16.86
CA TYR A 377 7.14 -1.66 15.64
C TYR A 377 7.44 -0.70 14.48
N GLY A 378 7.37 0.62 14.72
CA GLY A 378 7.65 1.66 13.74
C GLY A 378 9.09 1.60 13.20
N VAL A 379 10.08 1.39 14.08
CA VAL A 379 11.48 1.15 13.68
C VAL A 379 11.59 -0.14 12.88
N GLY A 380 10.93 -1.21 13.33
CA GLY A 380 10.96 -2.52 12.68
C GLY A 380 10.42 -2.49 11.25
N LYS A 381 9.27 -1.85 11.00
CA LYS A 381 8.66 -1.81 9.66
C LYS A 381 9.33 -0.81 8.70
N THR A 382 10.16 0.13 9.21
CA THR A 382 10.66 1.29 8.46
C THR A 382 11.32 0.94 7.14
N PHE A 383 12.14 -0.10 7.10
CA PHE A 383 13.00 -0.39 5.95
C PHE A 383 12.50 -1.55 5.08
N PHE A 384 11.37 -2.16 5.36
CA PHE A 384 10.89 -3.33 4.64
C PHE A 384 10.73 -3.09 3.15
N TRP A 385 9.80 -2.23 2.78
CA TRP A 385 9.45 -1.98 1.39
C TRP A 385 10.64 -1.49 0.54
N PRO A 386 11.28 -0.36 0.87
CA PRO A 386 12.32 0.20 0.02
C PRO A 386 13.59 -0.65 -0.03
N THR A 387 13.93 -1.36 1.05
CA THR A 387 15.09 -2.25 1.05
C THR A 387 14.83 -3.49 0.20
N MET A 388 13.62 -4.04 0.20
CA MET A 388 13.23 -5.12 -0.71
C MET A 388 13.34 -4.69 -2.16
N LEU A 389 12.84 -3.49 -2.52
CA LEU A 389 13.03 -2.93 -3.85
C LEU A 389 14.51 -2.76 -4.21
N GLY A 390 15.33 -2.32 -3.24
CA GLY A 390 16.79 -2.25 -3.39
C GLY A 390 17.41 -3.59 -3.72
N VAL A 391 17.06 -4.65 -2.96
CA VAL A 391 17.56 -6.01 -3.22
C VAL A 391 17.17 -6.50 -4.62
N VAL A 392 15.93 -6.27 -5.05
CA VAL A 392 15.49 -6.63 -6.40
C VAL A 392 16.26 -5.86 -7.46
N ALA A 393 16.42 -4.53 -7.31
CA ALA A 393 17.17 -3.71 -8.25
C ALA A 393 18.66 -4.10 -8.34
N GLU A 394 19.24 -4.57 -7.24
CA GLU A 394 20.63 -5.01 -7.17
C GLU A 394 20.83 -6.44 -7.69
N GLN A 395 19.86 -7.33 -7.51
CA GLN A 395 19.99 -8.75 -7.88
C GLN A 395 19.43 -9.09 -9.27
N THR A 396 18.51 -8.28 -9.81
CA THR A 396 17.85 -8.53 -11.10
C THR A 396 17.90 -7.32 -12.04
N PRO A 397 19.08 -6.70 -12.29
CA PRO A 397 19.16 -5.47 -13.08
C PRO A 397 18.73 -5.64 -14.54
N LYS A 398 18.83 -6.85 -15.13
CA LYS A 398 18.31 -7.14 -16.47
C LYS A 398 16.79 -7.01 -16.57
N GLY A 399 16.07 -7.20 -15.47
CA GLY A 399 14.63 -7.02 -15.41
C GLY A 399 14.18 -5.55 -15.43
N GLY A 400 15.10 -4.61 -15.18
CA GLY A 400 14.85 -3.17 -15.29
C GLY A 400 13.64 -2.70 -14.48
N ALA A 401 12.80 -1.89 -15.11
CA ALA A 401 11.58 -1.39 -14.49
C ALA A 401 10.58 -2.50 -14.16
N LEU A 402 10.52 -3.58 -14.97
CA LEU A 402 9.54 -4.65 -14.78
C LEU A 402 9.72 -5.35 -13.44
N THR A 403 10.90 -5.90 -13.14
CA THR A 403 11.12 -6.67 -11.91
C THR A 403 10.98 -5.81 -10.67
N LEU A 404 11.47 -4.57 -10.73
CA LEU A 404 11.40 -3.62 -9.62
C LEU A 404 9.96 -3.21 -9.28
N ASN A 405 9.14 -2.94 -10.30
CA ASN A 405 7.78 -2.49 -10.10
C ASN A 405 6.77 -3.64 -9.96
N ALA A 406 7.00 -4.78 -10.64
CA ALA A 406 6.13 -5.93 -10.50
C ALA A 406 6.09 -6.46 -9.06
N ILE A 407 7.25 -6.48 -8.37
CA ILE A 407 7.26 -6.88 -6.95
C ILE A 407 6.49 -5.89 -6.07
N ALA A 408 6.58 -4.59 -6.35
CA ALA A 408 5.78 -3.57 -5.66
C ALA A 408 4.27 -3.77 -5.90
N GLY A 409 3.87 -3.99 -7.16
CA GLY A 409 2.48 -4.28 -7.52
C GLY A 409 1.95 -5.59 -6.88
N ILE A 410 2.78 -6.65 -6.83
CA ILE A 410 2.45 -7.90 -6.12
C ILE A 410 2.21 -7.60 -4.63
N GLY A 411 3.08 -6.84 -3.99
CA GLY A 411 2.91 -6.44 -2.59
C GLY A 411 1.59 -5.70 -2.37
N MET A 412 1.31 -4.67 -3.16
CA MET A 412 0.09 -3.87 -3.04
C MET A 412 -1.18 -4.70 -3.25
N LEU A 413 -1.23 -5.55 -4.29
CA LEU A 413 -2.38 -6.44 -4.53
C LEU A 413 -2.55 -7.46 -3.41
N THR A 414 -1.45 -7.98 -2.88
CA THR A 414 -1.49 -8.95 -1.77
C THR A 414 -2.17 -8.35 -0.53
N VAL A 415 -1.91 -7.09 -0.21
CA VAL A 415 -2.55 -6.42 0.94
C VAL A 415 -4.07 -6.45 0.82
N GLY A 416 -4.61 -6.13 -0.37
CA GLY A 416 -6.06 -6.10 -0.58
C GLY A 416 -6.71 -7.49 -0.69
N ILE A 417 -6.05 -8.44 -1.37
CA ILE A 417 -6.64 -9.75 -1.71
C ILE A 417 -6.43 -10.78 -0.61
N LEU A 418 -5.26 -10.78 0.01
CA LEU A 418 -4.85 -11.80 0.97
C LEU A 418 -4.58 -11.23 2.36
N GLY A 419 -3.74 -10.21 2.45
CA GLY A 419 -3.18 -9.73 3.72
C GLY A 419 -4.21 -9.09 4.65
N GLY A 420 -4.98 -8.14 4.14
CA GLY A 420 -6.05 -7.49 4.92
C GLY A 420 -7.13 -8.48 5.37
N PRO A 421 -7.72 -9.27 4.45
CA PRO A 421 -8.68 -10.31 4.82
C PRO A 421 -8.13 -11.33 5.82
N LEU A 422 -6.87 -11.75 5.68
CA LEU A 422 -6.24 -12.69 6.61
C LEU A 422 -6.04 -12.09 8.01
N ILE A 423 -5.64 -10.81 8.09
CA ILE A 423 -5.59 -10.09 9.38
C ILE A 423 -7.00 -9.99 9.98
N GLY A 424 -8.02 -9.71 9.17
CA GLY A 424 -9.42 -9.69 9.60
C GLY A 424 -9.88 -11.04 10.18
N GLU A 425 -9.61 -12.14 9.47
CA GLU A 425 -9.92 -13.48 9.98
C GLU A 425 -9.17 -13.80 11.29
N MET A 426 -7.89 -13.41 11.39
CA MET A 426 -7.13 -13.59 12.64
C MET A 426 -7.75 -12.82 13.81
N GLN A 427 -8.31 -11.63 13.55
CA GLN A 427 -9.06 -10.87 14.54
C GLN A 427 -10.34 -11.60 14.94
N GLU A 428 -11.17 -12.00 13.96
CA GLU A 428 -12.47 -12.67 14.23
C GLU A 428 -12.28 -13.99 14.97
N ARG A 429 -11.30 -14.82 14.59
CA ARG A 429 -10.96 -16.05 15.32
C ARG A 429 -10.47 -15.78 16.75
N SER A 430 -9.85 -14.63 17.01
CA SER A 430 -9.46 -14.24 18.37
C SER A 430 -10.67 -13.82 19.18
N ILE A 431 -11.61 -13.08 18.56
CA ILE A 431 -12.89 -12.66 19.15
C ILE A 431 -13.75 -13.89 19.49
N GLU A 432 -13.93 -14.81 18.52
CA GLU A 432 -14.66 -16.06 18.70
C GLU A 432 -14.12 -16.84 19.92
N SER A 433 -12.81 -17.11 19.93
CA SER A 433 -12.17 -17.83 21.04
C SER A 433 -12.34 -17.15 22.39
N ALA A 434 -12.27 -15.81 22.43
CA ALA A 434 -12.41 -15.06 23.69
C ALA A 434 -13.86 -15.06 24.19
N ILE A 435 -14.85 -14.90 23.31
CA ILE A 435 -16.27 -14.93 23.66
C ILE A 435 -16.66 -16.35 24.11
N GLU A 436 -16.32 -17.39 23.33
CA GLU A 436 -16.65 -18.79 23.67
C GLU A 436 -16.00 -19.25 24.99
N THR A 437 -14.84 -18.70 25.36
CA THR A 437 -14.18 -18.99 26.64
C THR A 437 -14.92 -18.39 27.83
N LYS A 438 -15.50 -17.19 27.68
CA LYS A 438 -16.19 -16.48 28.75
C LYS A 438 -17.68 -16.79 28.80
N THR A 439 -18.29 -16.91 27.63
CA THR A 439 -19.74 -17.09 27.44
C THR A 439 -19.98 -18.14 26.36
N PRO A 440 -19.88 -19.45 26.70
CA PRO A 440 -20.04 -20.52 25.73
C PRO A 440 -21.37 -20.47 24.97
N GLY A 441 -21.32 -20.59 23.65
CA GLY A 441 -22.47 -20.53 22.74
C GLY A 441 -22.92 -19.12 22.35
N ALA A 442 -22.44 -18.07 23.00
CA ALA A 442 -22.85 -16.70 22.71
C ALA A 442 -22.38 -16.22 21.32
N TYR A 443 -21.20 -16.62 20.89
CA TYR A 443 -20.67 -16.18 19.58
C TYR A 443 -21.53 -16.65 18.40
N GLN A 444 -22.08 -17.85 18.46
CA GLN A 444 -22.95 -18.37 17.40
C GLN A 444 -24.22 -17.56 17.22
N THR A 445 -24.77 -16.96 18.28
CA THR A 445 -25.98 -16.14 18.23
C THR A 445 -25.74 -14.77 17.58
N VAL A 446 -24.51 -14.21 17.74
CA VAL A 446 -24.15 -12.87 17.28
C VAL A 446 -23.22 -12.86 16.06
N SER A 447 -22.91 -14.03 15.48
CA SER A 447 -22.05 -14.13 14.32
C SER A 447 -22.84 -14.31 13.03
N LYS A 448 -22.15 -14.03 11.91
CA LYS A 448 -22.55 -14.32 10.54
C LYS A 448 -21.42 -15.01 9.80
N SER A 449 -21.74 -15.81 8.79
CA SER A 449 -20.75 -16.36 7.88
C SER A 449 -20.26 -15.27 6.93
N ASP A 450 -18.95 -15.15 6.81
CA ASP A 450 -18.27 -14.31 5.84
C ASP A 450 -17.30 -15.18 5.03
N SER A 451 -16.82 -14.68 3.89
CA SER A 451 -15.95 -15.44 3.00
C SER A 451 -14.85 -14.59 2.41
N TYR A 452 -13.69 -15.20 2.22
CA TYR A 452 -12.57 -14.59 1.52
C TYR A 452 -11.83 -15.65 0.70
N PHE A 453 -10.62 -15.35 0.21
CA PHE A 453 -9.88 -16.22 -0.70
C PHE A 453 -9.63 -17.64 -0.14
N PHE A 454 -9.32 -17.77 1.14
CA PHE A 454 -9.00 -19.07 1.77
C PHE A 454 -10.22 -19.86 2.29
N GLY A 455 -11.42 -19.32 2.16
CA GLY A 455 -12.66 -20.00 2.56
C GLY A 455 -13.64 -19.13 3.31
N THR A 456 -14.50 -19.78 4.10
CA THR A 456 -15.50 -19.14 4.94
C THR A 456 -15.01 -19.06 6.38
N TYR A 457 -15.37 -18.00 7.08
CA TYR A 457 -15.12 -17.82 8.51
C TYR A 457 -16.33 -17.15 9.15
N SER A 458 -16.47 -17.27 10.48
CA SER A 458 -17.49 -16.55 11.23
C SER A 458 -16.97 -15.17 11.62
N ALA A 459 -17.79 -14.15 11.43
CA ALA A 459 -17.50 -12.78 11.83
C ALA A 459 -18.61 -12.24 12.74
N LEU A 460 -18.26 -11.37 13.68
CA LEU A 460 -19.23 -10.71 14.55
C LEU A 460 -20.19 -9.86 13.70
N ASP A 461 -21.49 -10.04 13.91
CA ASP A 461 -22.53 -9.26 13.21
C ASP A 461 -22.97 -8.08 14.08
N PRO A 462 -22.63 -6.83 13.68
CA PRO A 462 -23.02 -5.65 14.45
C PRO A 462 -24.53 -5.51 14.64
N ALA A 463 -25.35 -5.97 13.68
CA ALA A 463 -26.81 -5.89 13.77
C ALA A 463 -27.36 -6.87 14.81
N LYS A 464 -26.86 -8.12 14.82
CA LYS A 464 -27.21 -9.10 15.83
C LYS A 464 -26.74 -8.69 17.23
N LEU A 465 -25.53 -8.12 17.33
CA LEU A 465 -24.99 -7.61 18.58
C LEU A 465 -25.84 -6.46 19.15
N ALA A 466 -26.28 -5.53 18.29
CA ALA A 466 -27.14 -4.42 18.68
C ALA A 466 -28.57 -4.85 19.08
N ALA A 467 -28.99 -6.04 18.67
CA ALA A 467 -30.31 -6.60 19.04
C ALA A 467 -30.33 -7.28 20.42
N LEU A 468 -29.15 -7.49 21.04
CA LEU A 468 -29.06 -8.03 22.40
C LEU A 468 -29.42 -7.00 23.48
N PRO A 469 -29.77 -7.44 24.71
CA PRO A 469 -29.85 -6.56 25.86
C PRO A 469 -28.57 -5.73 26.02
N GLU A 470 -28.71 -4.47 26.41
CA GLU A 470 -27.58 -3.51 26.46
C GLU A 470 -26.38 -4.01 27.28
N THR A 471 -26.64 -4.65 28.42
CA THR A 471 -25.59 -5.23 29.28
C THR A 471 -24.80 -6.35 28.59
N GLU A 472 -25.49 -7.26 27.92
CA GLU A 472 -24.87 -8.37 27.20
C GLU A 472 -24.11 -7.90 25.96
N SER A 473 -24.70 -6.95 25.23
CA SER A 473 -24.05 -6.31 24.07
C SER A 473 -22.76 -5.58 24.46
N GLN A 474 -22.76 -4.86 25.59
CA GLN A 474 -21.58 -4.18 26.12
C GLN A 474 -20.50 -5.17 26.59
N GLU A 475 -20.89 -6.27 27.26
CA GLU A 475 -19.95 -7.30 27.68
C GLU A 475 -19.26 -7.96 26.49
N ILE A 476 -20.01 -8.43 25.50
CA ILE A 476 -19.49 -9.03 24.28
C ILE A 476 -18.59 -8.03 23.51
N SER A 477 -19.02 -6.77 23.40
CA SER A 477 -18.22 -5.71 22.77
C SER A 477 -16.87 -5.50 23.45
N THR A 478 -16.83 -5.50 24.78
CA THR A 478 -15.60 -5.33 25.57
C THR A 478 -14.64 -6.51 25.36
N ILE A 479 -15.19 -7.74 25.37
CA ILE A 479 -14.41 -8.95 25.08
C ILE A 479 -13.84 -8.88 23.65
N ALA A 480 -14.67 -8.52 22.67
CA ALA A 480 -14.26 -8.42 21.28
C ALA A 480 -13.15 -7.39 21.06
N LYS A 481 -13.25 -6.21 21.68
CA LYS A 481 -12.24 -5.15 21.58
C LYS A 481 -10.88 -5.61 22.13
N THR A 482 -10.86 -6.22 23.32
CA THR A 482 -9.64 -6.77 23.93
C THR A 482 -9.03 -7.90 23.07
N ALA A 483 -9.86 -8.81 22.57
CA ALA A 483 -9.43 -9.90 21.72
C ALA A 483 -8.87 -9.41 20.39
N ARG A 484 -9.45 -8.34 19.82
CA ARG A 484 -8.96 -7.70 18.61
C ARG A 484 -7.55 -7.15 18.80
N GLN A 485 -7.26 -6.46 19.89
CA GLN A 485 -5.90 -6.03 20.22
C GLN A 485 -4.95 -7.23 20.37
N GLY A 486 -5.35 -8.27 21.09
CA GLY A 486 -4.57 -9.49 21.27
C GLY A 486 -4.22 -10.22 19.96
N SER A 487 -5.03 -10.03 18.90
CA SER A 487 -4.79 -10.64 17.60
C SER A 487 -3.48 -10.17 16.93
N LEU A 488 -2.92 -9.00 17.33
CA LEU A 488 -1.63 -8.53 16.83
C LEU A 488 -0.50 -9.55 17.09
N ALA A 489 -0.59 -10.34 18.17
CA ALA A 489 0.35 -11.43 18.40
C ALA A 489 0.31 -12.51 17.30
N LYS A 490 -0.83 -12.75 16.67
CA LYS A 490 -0.95 -13.71 15.55
C LYS A 490 -0.34 -13.18 14.26
N VAL A 491 -0.34 -11.87 14.05
CA VAL A 491 0.26 -11.20 12.88
C VAL A 491 1.77 -11.41 12.82
N ILE A 492 2.42 -11.73 13.95
CA ILE A 492 3.86 -12.02 14.04
C ILE A 492 4.29 -13.16 13.10
N VAL A 493 3.38 -14.05 12.70
CA VAL A 493 3.68 -15.14 11.76
C VAL A 493 4.30 -14.61 10.46
N PHE A 494 3.89 -13.43 9.98
CA PHE A 494 4.42 -12.84 8.75
C PHE A 494 5.87 -12.39 8.89
N PRO A 495 6.26 -11.50 9.81
CA PRO A 495 7.65 -11.11 9.96
C PRO A 495 8.54 -12.26 10.46
N ALA A 496 8.03 -13.23 11.20
CA ALA A 496 8.77 -14.44 11.58
C ALA A 496 9.13 -15.29 10.35
N PHE A 497 8.17 -15.52 9.45
CA PHE A 497 8.43 -16.19 8.17
C PHE A 497 9.45 -15.43 7.33
N MET A 498 9.32 -14.09 7.24
CA MET A 498 10.28 -13.25 6.53
C MET A 498 11.69 -13.38 7.12
N LEU A 499 11.81 -13.38 8.45
CA LEU A 499 13.09 -13.55 9.14
C LEU A 499 13.78 -14.87 8.74
N LEU A 500 13.03 -15.98 8.75
CA LEU A 500 13.55 -17.28 8.32
C LEU A 500 14.06 -17.24 6.88
N CYS A 501 13.30 -16.62 5.97
CA CYS A 501 13.69 -16.45 4.58
C CYS A 501 14.96 -15.57 4.44
N TYR A 502 15.04 -14.46 5.17
CA TYR A 502 16.21 -13.58 5.13
C TYR A 502 17.46 -14.26 5.69
N LEU A 503 17.34 -15.00 6.77
CA LEU A 503 18.46 -15.79 7.32
C LEU A 503 18.93 -16.86 6.31
N GLY A 504 17.99 -17.55 5.66
CA GLY A 504 18.31 -18.48 4.58
C GLY A 504 19.05 -17.83 3.42
N LEU A 505 18.58 -16.65 2.97
CA LEU A 505 19.27 -15.87 1.92
C LEU A 505 20.65 -15.40 2.36
N ILE A 506 20.82 -14.94 3.60
CA ILE A 506 22.13 -14.52 4.14
C ILE A 506 23.11 -15.68 4.11
N VAL A 507 22.70 -16.88 4.56
CA VAL A 507 23.53 -18.08 4.52
C VAL A 507 23.88 -18.45 3.08
N TRP A 508 22.88 -18.42 2.18
CA TRP A 508 23.07 -18.72 0.76
C TRP A 508 24.06 -17.76 0.08
N PHE A 509 23.95 -16.44 0.35
CA PHE A 509 24.92 -15.47 -0.18
C PHE A 509 26.30 -15.63 0.43
N ARG A 510 26.40 -15.91 1.75
CA ARG A 510 27.71 -16.15 2.41
C ARG A 510 28.44 -17.34 1.80
N SER A 511 27.75 -18.43 1.49
CA SER A 511 28.35 -19.60 0.83
C SER A 511 28.86 -19.32 -0.59
N ARG A 512 28.47 -18.17 -1.18
CA ARG A 512 28.85 -17.72 -2.53
C ARG A 512 29.76 -16.49 -2.55
N GLY A 513 30.43 -16.18 -1.44
CA GLY A 513 31.38 -15.06 -1.34
C GLY A 513 30.76 -13.73 -0.91
N GLY A 514 29.57 -13.76 -0.28
CA GLY A 514 28.89 -12.60 0.29
C GLY A 514 27.87 -11.94 -0.65
N TYR A 515 27.05 -11.05 -0.08
CA TYR A 515 26.09 -10.27 -0.85
C TYR A 515 26.80 -9.23 -1.72
N LYS A 516 26.57 -9.27 -3.02
CA LYS A 516 27.11 -8.30 -3.99
C LYS A 516 26.02 -7.93 -4.99
N ALA A 517 25.92 -6.65 -5.32
CA ALA A 517 25.05 -6.20 -6.40
C ALA A 517 25.54 -6.74 -7.75
N VAL A 518 24.62 -7.21 -8.58
CA VAL A 518 24.91 -7.66 -9.94
C VAL A 518 25.06 -6.41 -10.83
N SER A 519 26.22 -6.25 -11.48
CA SER A 519 26.43 -5.20 -12.46
C SER A 519 26.19 -5.72 -13.87
N LEU A 520 25.50 -4.93 -14.71
CA LEU A 520 25.43 -5.18 -16.13
C LEU A 520 26.68 -4.58 -16.78
N SER A 521 27.59 -5.43 -17.29
CA SER A 521 28.66 -4.96 -18.17
C SER A 521 28.02 -4.47 -19.47
N ALA A 522 28.35 -3.26 -19.92
CA ALA A 522 28.04 -2.84 -21.27
C ALA A 522 28.71 -3.84 -22.22
N ASN A 523 27.93 -4.52 -23.05
CA ASN A 523 28.51 -5.25 -24.18
C ASN A 523 29.10 -4.20 -25.11
N HIS A 524 30.42 -4.09 -25.11
CA HIS A 524 31.19 -3.33 -26.10
C HIS A 524 31.23 -4.10 -27.43
#